data_fbff43b1f566e2fb42169651a13412a0
#
_entry.id   fbff43b1f566e2fb42169651a13412a0
#
_cell.length_a   1.000
_cell.length_b   1.000
_cell.length_c   1.000
_cell.angle_alpha   90.00
_cell.angle_beta   90.00
_cell.angle_gamma   90.00
#
_symmetry.space_group_name_H-M   'P 1'
#
loop_
_entity.id
_entity.type
_entity.pdbx_description
1 polymer ?
#
loop_
_entity_poly.entity_id
_entity_poly.type
_entity_poly.pdbx_seq_one_letter_code
_entity_poly.pdbx_strand_id
1 'polypeptide(L)'
;MEKLSDDLIARLVSSALAARSKAYAPYSRFAVGAAVLAASGEIYCGANVENASYPAGICAERNAIFHAVAAGERRLSAIALCGGKEGADLGKCFPCGICRQVMREFCDPEQFLVIVATSPTDWTIHTLARLLPDSFGPEALG
;
A
#
# COMPACT_ATOMS: atom_id res chain seq x y z
N MET A 1 10.50 3.92 17.01
CA MET A 1 10.66 3.18 15.74
C MET A 1 11.76 3.85 14.91
N GLU A 2 12.56 3.06 14.27
CA GLU A 2 13.61 3.59 13.43
C GLU A 2 13.01 4.30 12.20
N LYS A 3 13.63 5.40 11.85
CA LYS A 3 13.30 6.11 10.62
C LYS A 3 13.79 5.29 9.43
N LEU A 4 12.94 5.14 8.41
CA LEU A 4 13.33 4.44 7.19
C LEU A 4 14.40 5.23 6.45
N SER A 5 15.43 4.55 5.95
CA SER A 5 16.45 5.17 5.12
C SER A 5 15.87 5.54 3.76
N ASP A 6 16.48 6.53 3.11
CA ASP A 6 16.09 6.92 1.76
C ASP A 6 16.25 5.74 0.78
N ASP A 7 17.30 4.93 0.95
CA ASP A 7 17.53 3.75 0.12
C ASP A 7 16.40 2.72 0.27
N LEU A 8 15.92 2.49 1.48
CA LEU A 8 14.83 1.55 1.72
C LEU A 8 13.52 2.07 1.12
N ILE A 9 13.25 3.38 1.28
CA ILE A 9 12.08 4.00 0.66
C ILE A 9 12.16 3.87 -0.86
N ALA A 10 13.30 4.12 -1.46
CA ALA A 10 13.50 3.99 -2.91
C ALA A 10 13.25 2.53 -3.36
N ARG A 11 13.68 1.54 -2.58
CA ARG A 11 13.40 0.13 -2.87
C ARG A 11 11.91 -0.19 -2.81
N LEU A 12 11.20 0.33 -1.82
CA LEU A 12 9.76 0.16 -1.72
C LEU A 12 9.04 0.78 -2.92
N VAL A 13 9.42 2.00 -3.28
CA VAL A 13 8.84 2.69 -4.44
C VAL A 13 9.13 1.91 -5.72
N SER A 14 10.35 1.44 -5.92
CA SER A 14 10.71 0.64 -7.08
C SER A 14 9.90 -0.65 -7.15
N SER A 15 9.70 -1.30 -6.02
CA SER A 15 8.91 -2.54 -5.93
C SER A 15 7.44 -2.28 -6.26
N ALA A 16 6.88 -1.18 -5.78
CA ALA A 16 5.49 -0.80 -6.09
C ALA A 16 5.32 -0.50 -7.58
N LEU A 17 6.26 0.22 -8.18
CA LEU A 17 6.22 0.52 -9.61
C LEU A 17 6.29 -0.76 -10.44
N ALA A 18 7.15 -1.70 -10.07
CA ALA A 18 7.27 -2.99 -10.76
C ALA A 18 5.97 -3.81 -10.61
N ALA A 19 5.38 -3.83 -9.41
CA ALA A 19 4.13 -4.56 -9.15
C ALA A 19 2.98 -4.03 -10.00
N ARG A 20 2.93 -2.72 -10.25
CA ARG A 20 1.87 -2.09 -11.04
C ARG A 20 1.71 -2.72 -12.43
N SER A 21 2.79 -3.20 -13.04
CA SER A 21 2.74 -3.83 -14.35
C SER A 21 1.93 -5.13 -14.37
N LYS A 22 1.63 -5.70 -13.22
CA LYS A 22 0.86 -6.93 -13.07
C LYS A 22 -0.60 -6.70 -12.72
N ALA A 23 -1.05 -5.45 -12.69
CA ALA A 23 -2.44 -5.12 -12.41
C ALA A 23 -3.37 -5.68 -13.48
N TYR A 24 -4.54 -6.15 -13.04
CA TYR A 24 -5.61 -6.57 -13.92
C TYR A 24 -6.76 -5.58 -13.76
N ALA A 25 -6.84 -4.60 -14.65
CA ALA A 25 -7.78 -3.48 -14.55
C ALA A 25 -8.52 -3.23 -15.86
N PRO A 26 -9.25 -4.26 -16.40
CA PRO A 26 -9.87 -4.13 -17.72
C PRO A 26 -11.07 -3.17 -17.75
N TYR A 27 -11.66 -2.89 -16.58
CA TYR A 27 -12.86 -2.04 -16.51
C TYR A 27 -12.47 -0.57 -16.30
N SER A 28 -11.67 -0.28 -15.27
CA SER A 28 -11.30 1.09 -14.97
C SER A 28 -10.11 1.59 -15.78
N ARG A 29 -9.24 0.69 -16.22
CA ARG A 29 -7.94 1.00 -16.80
C ARG A 29 -7.02 1.77 -15.83
N PHE A 30 -7.34 1.74 -14.54
CA PHE A 30 -6.56 2.39 -13.49
C PHE A 30 -5.73 1.32 -12.79
N ALA A 31 -4.44 1.28 -13.10
CA ALA A 31 -3.51 0.28 -12.59
C ALA A 31 -2.76 0.82 -11.38
N VAL A 32 -2.74 0.05 -10.30
CA VAL A 32 -2.09 0.39 -9.04
C VAL A 32 -1.13 -0.72 -8.65
N GLY A 33 0.04 -0.34 -8.18
CA GLY A 33 0.99 -1.26 -7.56
C GLY A 33 1.30 -0.82 -6.14
N ALA A 34 1.56 -1.79 -5.27
CA ALA A 34 1.89 -1.55 -3.87
C ALA A 34 2.98 -2.48 -3.40
N ALA A 35 3.79 -1.99 -2.46
CA ALA A 35 4.82 -2.78 -1.79
C ALA A 35 4.77 -2.47 -0.30
N VAL A 36 4.55 -3.48 0.53
CA VAL A 36 4.48 -3.33 1.98
C VAL A 36 5.76 -3.85 2.62
N LEU A 37 6.28 -3.08 3.58
CA LEU A 37 7.44 -3.45 4.38
C LEU A 37 6.96 -4.01 5.71
N ALA A 38 7.28 -5.26 5.98
CA ALA A 38 7.00 -5.88 7.27
C ALA A 38 8.07 -5.51 8.30
N ALA A 39 7.74 -5.66 9.57
CA ALA A 39 8.69 -5.42 10.67
C ALA A 39 9.90 -6.35 10.57
N SER A 40 9.76 -7.51 9.93
CA SER A 40 10.86 -8.45 9.66
C SER A 40 11.89 -7.90 8.69
N GLY A 41 11.55 -6.85 7.93
CA GLY A 41 12.39 -6.34 6.86
C GLY A 41 12.04 -6.87 5.48
N GLU A 42 11.15 -7.86 5.38
CA GLU A 42 10.71 -8.40 4.10
C GLU A 42 9.72 -7.46 3.41
N ILE A 43 9.76 -7.44 2.09
CA ILE A 43 8.88 -6.63 1.24
C ILE A 43 7.93 -7.57 0.49
N TYR A 44 6.64 -7.24 0.52
CA TYR A 44 5.59 -7.99 -0.16
C TYR A 44 4.85 -7.07 -1.13
N CYS A 45 4.63 -7.54 -2.34
CA CYS A 45 4.04 -6.72 -3.39
C CYS A 45 2.63 -7.19 -3.75
N GLY A 46 1.87 -6.28 -4.31
CA GLY A 46 0.55 -6.55 -4.84
C GLY A 46 0.15 -5.54 -5.89
N ALA A 47 -0.78 -5.91 -6.73
CA ALA A 47 -1.40 -5.05 -7.73
C ALA A 47 -2.91 -5.19 -7.62
N ASN A 48 -3.67 -4.22 -8.15
CA ASN A 48 -5.11 -4.33 -8.13
C ASN A 48 -5.59 -5.39 -9.14
N VAL A 49 -6.65 -6.10 -8.74
CA VAL A 49 -7.29 -7.11 -9.56
C VAL A 49 -8.78 -6.81 -9.58
N GLU A 50 -9.29 -6.43 -10.73
CA GLU A 50 -10.70 -6.13 -10.90
C GLU A 50 -11.48 -7.40 -11.26
N ASN A 51 -12.78 -7.32 -11.08
CA ASN A 51 -13.69 -8.42 -11.37
C ASN A 51 -14.97 -7.85 -11.95
N ALA A 52 -15.63 -8.59 -12.85
CA ALA A 52 -16.93 -8.20 -13.37
C ALA A 52 -17.95 -8.03 -12.24
N SER A 53 -17.82 -8.83 -11.19
CA SER A 53 -18.52 -8.59 -9.92
C SER A 53 -17.63 -7.66 -9.08
N TYR A 54 -17.88 -6.37 -9.12
CA TYR A 54 -17.00 -5.35 -8.55
C TYR A 54 -16.58 -5.61 -7.11
N PRO A 55 -17.48 -6.05 -6.20
CA PRO A 55 -17.05 -6.32 -4.82
C PRO A 55 -16.04 -7.46 -4.68
N ALA A 56 -15.92 -8.33 -5.69
CA ALA A 56 -14.97 -9.43 -5.68
C ALA A 56 -13.55 -9.01 -6.03
N GLY A 57 -13.36 -7.79 -6.53
CA GLY A 57 -12.04 -7.24 -6.82
C GLY A 57 -11.30 -6.83 -5.55
N ILE A 58 -10.01 -6.52 -5.71
CA ILE A 58 -9.16 -6.10 -4.59
C ILE A 58 -8.23 -4.98 -5.02
N CYS A 59 -7.99 -4.03 -4.11
CA CYS A 59 -7.00 -2.97 -4.29
C CYS A 59 -5.58 -3.53 -4.15
N ALA A 60 -4.63 -2.88 -4.79
CA ALA A 60 -3.22 -3.28 -4.72
C ALA A 60 -2.70 -3.34 -3.29
N GLU A 61 -3.07 -2.36 -2.47
CA GLU A 61 -2.60 -2.27 -1.08
C GLU A 61 -3.05 -3.47 -0.26
N ARG A 62 -4.34 -3.83 -0.35
CA ARG A 62 -4.84 -5.01 0.37
C ARG A 62 -4.22 -6.30 -0.16
N ASN A 63 -3.99 -6.38 -1.47
CA ASN A 63 -3.35 -7.56 -2.04
C ASN A 63 -1.93 -7.73 -1.50
N ALA A 64 -1.16 -6.63 -1.40
CA ALA A 64 0.17 -6.66 -0.81
C ALA A 64 0.14 -7.04 0.68
N ILE A 65 -0.78 -6.44 1.44
CA ILE A 65 -0.91 -6.70 2.89
C ILE A 65 -1.31 -8.16 3.13
N PHE A 66 -2.29 -8.67 2.39
CA PHE A 66 -2.75 -10.05 2.56
C PHE A 66 -1.67 -11.04 2.15
N HIS A 67 -0.83 -10.71 1.17
CA HIS A 67 0.35 -11.50 0.83
C HIS A 67 1.30 -11.59 2.03
N ALA A 68 1.59 -10.47 2.68
CA ALA A 68 2.43 -10.43 3.86
C ALA A 68 1.83 -11.25 5.01
N VAL A 69 0.54 -11.08 5.27
CA VAL A 69 -0.16 -11.82 6.33
C VAL A 69 -0.16 -13.33 6.06
N ALA A 70 -0.37 -13.72 4.80
CA ALA A 70 -0.32 -15.13 4.40
C ALA A 70 1.07 -15.73 4.59
N ALA A 71 2.12 -14.91 4.49
CA ALA A 71 3.50 -15.34 4.73
C ALA A 71 3.87 -15.38 6.22
N GLY A 72 2.95 -15.00 7.12
CA GLY A 72 3.17 -15.06 8.56
C GLY A 72 3.44 -13.72 9.23
N GLU A 73 3.49 -12.63 8.48
CA GLU A 73 3.72 -11.30 9.05
C GLU A 73 2.48 -10.81 9.79
N ARG A 74 2.68 -10.10 10.90
CA ARG A 74 1.59 -9.54 11.69
C ARG A 74 1.81 -8.07 12.04
N ARG A 75 3.01 -7.54 11.80
CA ARG A 75 3.34 -6.15 12.06
C ARG A 75 3.98 -5.56 10.82
N LEU A 76 3.43 -4.44 10.37
CA LEU A 76 3.85 -3.76 9.16
C LEU A 76 4.39 -2.38 9.50
N SER A 77 5.41 -1.93 8.78
CA SER A 77 6.13 -0.68 9.04
C SER A 77 5.80 0.43 8.06
N ALA A 78 5.57 0.08 6.80
CA ALA A 78 5.33 1.08 5.76
C ALA A 78 4.73 0.43 4.53
N ILE A 79 4.12 1.26 3.68
CA ILE A 79 3.64 0.83 2.37
C ILE A 79 3.97 1.92 1.35
N ALA A 80 4.43 1.52 0.17
CA ALA A 80 4.53 2.41 -0.98
C ALA A 80 3.48 2.02 -2.00
N LEU A 81 2.89 3.01 -2.66
CA LEU A 81 1.92 2.75 -3.72
C LEU A 81 2.06 3.78 -4.84
N CYS A 82 1.68 3.36 -6.03
CA CYS A 82 1.63 4.22 -7.21
C CYS A 82 0.46 3.78 -8.07
N GLY A 83 -0.22 4.74 -8.69
CA GLY A 83 -1.38 4.41 -9.51
C GLY A 83 -1.72 5.47 -10.51
N GLY A 84 -2.40 5.06 -11.57
CA GLY A 84 -2.85 5.95 -12.61
C GLY A 84 -3.46 5.18 -13.77
N LYS A 85 -4.10 5.91 -14.68
CA LYS A 85 -4.63 5.33 -15.91
C LYS A 85 -3.51 4.71 -16.73
N GLU A 86 -3.78 3.57 -17.34
CA GLU A 86 -2.83 2.94 -18.26
C GLU A 86 -2.51 3.88 -19.41
N GLY A 87 -1.21 4.01 -19.73
CA GLY A 87 -0.74 4.88 -20.80
C GLY A 87 -0.66 6.36 -20.46
N ALA A 88 -0.99 6.75 -19.23
CA ALA A 88 -0.89 8.13 -18.76
C ALA A 88 0.19 8.24 -17.68
N ASP A 89 0.62 9.49 -17.42
CA ASP A 89 1.54 9.75 -16.31
C ASP A 89 0.87 9.45 -14.97
N LEU A 90 1.67 9.00 -13.99
CA LEU A 90 1.18 8.74 -12.65
C LEU A 90 0.85 10.05 -11.93
N GLY A 91 -0.31 10.09 -11.31
CA GLY A 91 -0.67 11.13 -10.36
C GLY A 91 -0.50 10.64 -8.94
N LYS A 92 -0.85 11.49 -7.97
CA LYS A 92 -0.85 11.09 -6.56
C LYS A 92 -2.03 10.15 -6.33
N CYS A 93 -1.73 8.90 -5.99
CA CYS A 93 -2.73 7.86 -5.73
C CYS A 93 -2.68 7.53 -4.25
N PHE A 94 -3.72 7.94 -3.50
CA PHE A 94 -3.83 7.65 -2.07
C PHE A 94 -4.64 6.37 -1.87
N PRO A 95 -4.38 5.63 -0.77
CA PRO A 95 -5.15 4.42 -0.49
C PRO A 95 -6.61 4.77 -0.16
N CYS A 96 -7.54 3.93 -0.60
CA CYS A 96 -8.96 4.11 -0.26
C CYS A 96 -9.20 3.84 1.24
N GLY A 97 -10.39 4.20 1.72
CA GLY A 97 -10.73 4.07 3.15
C GLY A 97 -10.66 2.63 3.65
N ILE A 98 -11.10 1.66 2.84
CA ILE A 98 -11.03 0.24 3.20
C ILE A 98 -9.59 -0.19 3.39
N CYS A 99 -8.69 0.21 2.47
CA CYS A 99 -7.27 -0.14 2.58
C CYS A 99 -6.62 0.51 3.80
N ARG A 100 -6.99 1.74 4.13
CA ARG A 100 -6.50 2.42 5.34
C ARG A 100 -6.92 1.67 6.59
N GLN A 101 -8.15 1.19 6.64
CA GLN A 101 -8.65 0.40 7.77
C GLN A 101 -7.89 -0.94 7.88
N VAL A 102 -7.63 -1.60 6.75
CA VAL A 102 -6.84 -2.84 6.76
C VAL A 102 -5.43 -2.59 7.29
N MET A 103 -4.78 -1.50 6.87
CA MET A 103 -3.47 -1.12 7.41
C MET A 103 -3.52 -0.95 8.93
N ARG A 104 -4.59 -0.35 9.44
CA ARG A 104 -4.76 -0.06 10.86
C ARG A 104 -4.72 -1.31 11.74
N GLU A 105 -5.11 -2.46 11.21
CA GLU A 105 -5.10 -3.74 11.95
C GLU A 105 -3.68 -4.19 12.30
N PHE A 106 -2.68 -3.87 11.47
CA PHE A 106 -1.36 -4.46 11.52
C PHE A 106 -0.25 -3.48 11.88
N CYS A 107 -0.57 -2.30 12.36
CA CYS A 107 0.46 -1.27 12.60
C CYS A 107 0.08 -0.34 13.76
N ASP A 108 1.07 0.41 14.21
CA ASP A 108 0.85 1.61 14.99
C ASP A 108 0.65 2.78 14.00
N PRO A 109 -0.54 3.39 13.96
CA PRO A 109 -0.82 4.42 12.95
C PRO A 109 0.07 5.66 13.07
N GLU A 110 0.63 5.95 14.25
CA GLU A 110 1.54 7.08 14.44
C GLU A 110 2.92 6.80 13.81
N GLN A 111 3.26 5.53 13.60
CA GLN A 111 4.57 5.12 13.10
C GLN A 111 4.53 4.62 11.65
N PHE A 112 3.40 4.09 11.22
CA PHE A 112 3.27 3.50 9.89
C PHE A 112 3.28 4.58 8.81
N LEU A 113 4.16 4.40 7.82
CA LEU A 113 4.33 5.37 6.74
C LEU A 113 3.64 4.90 5.46
N VAL A 114 2.89 5.82 4.86
CA VAL A 114 2.27 5.64 3.55
C VAL A 114 3.03 6.52 2.57
N ILE A 115 3.70 5.88 1.62
CA ILE A 115 4.56 6.54 0.64
C ILE A 115 3.82 6.55 -0.70
N VAL A 116 3.48 7.73 -1.18
CA VAL A 116 2.74 7.92 -2.44
C VAL A 116 3.73 8.37 -3.51
N ALA A 117 3.98 7.48 -4.47
CA ALA A 117 5.00 7.71 -5.51
C ALA A 117 4.37 8.10 -6.85
N THR A 118 4.99 9.04 -7.52
CA THR A 118 4.62 9.45 -8.89
C THR A 118 5.71 9.10 -9.90
N SER A 119 6.90 8.75 -9.41
CA SER A 119 8.03 8.30 -10.24
C SER A 119 9.02 7.55 -9.34
N PRO A 120 10.06 6.93 -9.91
CA PRO A 120 11.09 6.29 -9.09
C PRO A 120 11.83 7.24 -8.13
N THR A 121 11.77 8.55 -8.38
CA THR A 121 12.51 9.56 -7.63
C THR A 121 11.62 10.62 -6.99
N ASP A 122 10.30 10.54 -7.16
CA ASP A 122 9.37 11.56 -6.65
C ASP A 122 8.24 10.90 -5.86
N TRP A 123 8.17 11.20 -4.57
CA TRP A 123 7.17 10.67 -3.66
C TRP A 123 6.89 11.62 -2.51
N THR A 124 5.74 11.41 -1.86
CA THR A 124 5.41 12.07 -0.59
C THR A 124 5.19 11.01 0.49
N ILE A 125 5.43 11.38 1.75
CA ILE A 125 5.34 10.47 2.89
C ILE A 125 4.30 11.00 3.86
N HIS A 126 3.42 10.11 4.31
CA HIS A 126 2.34 10.42 5.24
C HIS A 126 2.30 9.38 6.34
N THR A 127 1.87 9.76 7.55
CA THR A 127 1.55 8.75 8.57
C THR A 127 0.13 8.23 8.34
N LEU A 128 -0.12 7.00 8.74
CA LEU A 128 -1.49 6.47 8.67
C LEU A 128 -2.42 7.26 9.58
N ALA A 129 -1.93 7.69 10.75
CA ALA A 129 -2.72 8.50 11.69
C ALA A 129 -3.29 9.76 11.02
N ARG A 130 -2.50 10.39 10.14
CA ARG A 130 -2.97 11.56 9.40
C ARG A 130 -4.02 11.19 8.34
N LEU A 131 -3.88 10.04 7.69
CA LEU A 131 -4.80 9.60 6.62
C LEU A 131 -6.05 8.92 7.15
N LEU A 132 -6.03 8.48 8.41
CA LEU A 132 -7.15 7.81 9.07
C LEU A 132 -7.22 8.29 10.52
N PRO A 133 -7.62 9.55 10.76
CA PRO A 133 -7.67 10.09 12.12
C PRO A 133 -8.78 9.45 12.93
N ASP A 134 -8.55 9.36 14.26
CA ASP A 134 -9.55 8.85 15.21
C ASP A 134 -10.10 7.49 14.79
N SER A 135 -9.20 6.58 14.42
CA SER A 135 -9.57 5.33 13.78
C SER A 135 -9.93 4.23 14.78
N PHE A 136 -10.86 3.38 14.37
CA PHE A 136 -11.18 2.14 15.08
C PHE A 136 -10.06 1.12 14.82
N GLY A 137 -9.63 0.43 15.86
CA GLY A 137 -8.56 -0.57 15.75
C GLY A 137 -8.73 -1.71 16.73
N PRO A 138 -7.80 -2.70 16.69
CA PRO A 138 -7.91 -3.91 17.52
C PRO A 138 -8.00 -3.64 19.00
N GLU A 139 -7.38 -2.57 19.51
CA GLU A 139 -7.41 -2.22 20.92
C GLU A 139 -8.83 -1.91 21.42
N ALA A 140 -9.74 -1.51 20.53
CA ALA A 140 -11.13 -1.25 20.89
C ALA A 140 -11.90 -2.53 21.25
N LEU A 141 -11.43 -3.67 20.78
CA LEU A 141 -12.07 -4.97 21.01
C LEU A 141 -11.40 -5.76 22.16
N GLY A 142 -10.45 -5.15 22.80
CA GLY A 142 -9.75 -5.77 23.91
C GLY A 142 -8.49 -6.45 23.56
#